data_06bd783ee82d88bf131e5b7a37463d40
#
_entry.id   06bd783ee82d88bf131e5b7a37463d40
#
_cell.length_a   1.000
_cell.length_b   1.000
_cell.length_c   1.000
_cell.angle_alpha   90.00
_cell.angle_beta   90.00
_cell.angle_gamma   90.00
#
_symmetry.space_group_name_H-M   'P 1'
#
loop_
_entity.id
_entity.type
_entity.pdbx_description
1 polymer ?
#
loop_
_entity_poly.entity_id
_entity_poly.type
_entity_poly.pdbx_seq_one_letter_code
_entity_poly.pdbx_strand_id
1 'polypeptide(L)'
;FQAEAGIRDSPVTGVQTCALPILDCRATIGEVGNTENSLRKLGKAGAKRWRGIRPTVRGVAMNPVDHPHGGGEGRTSGGRDPVTPWGVPTKGYRTRNNKRTVSMIIRRRKK
;
A
#
# COMPACT_ATOMS: atom_id res chain seq x y z
N PHE A 1 37.58 -0.54 -3.06
CA PHE A 1 36.38 -1.15 -2.55
C PHE A 1 35.30 -0.96 -3.61
N GLN A 2 35.13 -1.94 -4.48
CA GLN A 2 33.91 -2.00 -5.29
C GLN A 2 32.77 -2.36 -4.34
N ALA A 3 31.92 -1.38 -4.04
CA ALA A 3 30.63 -1.67 -3.45
C ALA A 3 29.85 -2.49 -4.48
N GLU A 4 29.77 -3.79 -4.28
CA GLU A 4 28.76 -4.59 -4.96
C GLU A 4 27.46 -3.87 -4.76
N ALA A 5 26.86 -3.43 -5.86
CA ALA A 5 25.57 -2.80 -5.86
C ALA A 5 24.59 -3.79 -5.20
N GLY A 6 24.32 -3.57 -3.93
CA GLY A 6 23.56 -4.50 -3.12
C GLY A 6 22.19 -4.71 -3.71
N ILE A 7 22.01 -5.85 -4.34
CA ILE A 7 20.69 -6.37 -4.68
C ILE A 7 20.04 -6.70 -3.33
N ARG A 8 19.29 -5.75 -2.79
CA ARG A 8 18.49 -6.02 -1.59
C ARG A 8 17.22 -6.75 -2.01
N ASP A 9 17.24 -8.04 -1.81
CA ASP A 9 16.02 -8.81 -1.71
C ASP A 9 15.31 -8.39 -0.42
N SER A 10 14.18 -7.71 -0.55
CA SER A 10 13.34 -7.41 0.60
C SER A 10 12.38 -8.59 0.79
N PRO A 11 12.55 -9.42 1.81
CA PRO A 11 11.72 -10.61 2.02
C PRO A 11 10.33 -10.31 2.58
N VAL A 12 10.04 -9.03 2.88
CA VAL A 12 8.86 -8.65 3.68
C VAL A 12 7.52 -8.87 2.97
N THR A 13 7.51 -8.97 1.65
CA THR A 13 6.23 -9.09 0.91
C THR A 13 6.23 -10.14 -0.19
N GLY A 14 7.29 -10.94 -0.32
CA GLY A 14 7.44 -11.85 -1.46
C GLY A 14 7.51 -11.15 -2.82
N VAL A 15 7.60 -9.83 -2.84
CA VAL A 15 7.72 -9.01 -4.03
C VAL A 15 9.16 -8.53 -4.15
N GLN A 16 9.93 -9.21 -4.98
CA GLN A 16 11.28 -8.79 -5.30
C GLN A 16 11.24 -7.67 -6.34
N THR A 17 11.64 -6.47 -5.94
CA THR A 17 11.92 -5.37 -6.86
C THR A 17 13.39 -5.03 -6.76
N CYS A 18 14.15 -5.32 -7.81
CA CYS A 18 15.54 -4.91 -7.89
C CYS A 18 15.62 -3.47 -8.39
N ALA A 19 16.23 -2.61 -7.60
CA ALA A 19 16.49 -1.22 -7.98
C ALA A 19 17.94 -0.84 -7.65
N LEU A 20 18.53 -0.01 -8.49
CA LEU A 20 19.84 0.55 -8.20
C LEU A 20 19.70 1.72 -7.23
N PRO A 21 20.39 1.70 -6.08
CA PRO A 21 20.40 2.84 -5.18
C PRO A 21 21.15 4.02 -5.83
N ILE A 22 20.70 5.23 -5.56
CA ILE A 22 21.40 6.45 -5.96
C ILE A 22 22.52 6.68 -4.94
N LEU A 23 23.76 6.85 -5.41
CA LEU A 23 24.97 7.02 -4.56
C LEU A 23 24.85 8.19 -3.59
N ASP A 24 24.19 9.26 -4.00
CA ASP A 24 24.02 10.48 -3.18
C ASP A 24 22.88 10.38 -2.16
N CYS A 25 22.18 9.26 -2.10
CA CYS A 25 21.12 9.05 -1.13
C CYS A 25 21.69 8.88 0.28
N ARG A 26 21.17 9.64 1.21
CA ARG A 26 21.51 9.49 2.64
C ARG A 26 20.72 8.33 3.23
N ALA A 27 21.36 7.59 4.12
CA ALA A 27 20.74 6.50 4.87
C ALA A 27 21.06 6.62 6.35
N THR A 28 20.13 6.16 7.18
CA THR A 28 20.35 6.00 8.63
C THR A 28 20.62 4.53 8.91
N ILE A 29 21.73 4.25 9.59
CA ILE A 29 22.10 2.88 9.99
C ILE A 29 21.61 2.66 11.41
N GLY A 30 20.94 1.53 11.64
CA GLY A 30 20.43 1.16 12.95
C GLY A 30 19.11 0.41 12.86
N GLU A 31 18.55 0.12 14.01
CA GLU A 31 17.23 -0.50 14.12
C GLU A 31 16.15 0.54 14.28
N VAL A 32 14.96 0.25 13.76
CA VAL A 32 13.77 1.07 13.98
C VAL A 32 13.32 0.88 15.42
N GLY A 33 13.32 1.96 16.18
CA GLY A 33 12.84 1.95 17.56
C GLY A 33 11.31 1.90 17.67
N ASN A 34 10.82 1.88 18.92
CA ASN A 34 9.39 1.89 19.21
C ASN A 34 8.61 0.74 18.56
N THR A 35 9.16 -0.46 18.65
CA THR A 35 8.59 -1.70 18.05
C THR A 35 7.19 -2.03 18.57
N GLU A 36 6.87 -1.60 19.81
CA GLU A 36 5.56 -1.83 20.44
C GLU A 36 4.47 -0.87 19.96
N ASN A 37 4.80 0.10 19.13
CA ASN A 37 3.82 1.09 18.65
C ASN A 37 2.64 0.45 17.90
N SER A 38 2.89 -0.65 17.19
CA SER A 38 1.85 -1.42 16.48
C SER A 38 0.89 -2.15 17.43
N LEU A 39 1.32 -2.47 18.63
CA LEU A 39 0.52 -3.16 19.65
C LEU A 39 -0.42 -2.22 20.42
N ARG A 40 -0.24 -0.92 20.25
CA ARG A 40 -1.02 0.09 20.97
C ARG A 40 -2.51 0.02 20.62
N LYS A 41 -3.33 -0.19 21.62
CA LYS A 41 -4.80 -0.14 21.50
C LYS A 41 -5.30 1.27 21.77
N LEU A 42 -6.18 1.77 20.93
CA LEU A 42 -6.76 3.10 21.09
C LEU A 42 -7.98 3.13 22.02
N GLY A 43 -8.59 2.00 22.28
CA GLY A 43 -9.72 1.82 23.18
C GLY A 43 -11.06 2.34 22.66
N LYS A 44 -11.09 3.52 22.05
CA LYS A 44 -12.32 4.15 21.55
C LYS A 44 -12.13 4.82 20.18
N ALA A 45 -13.22 4.98 19.45
CA ALA A 45 -13.23 5.62 18.14
C ALA A 45 -12.77 7.10 18.20
N GLY A 46 -13.09 7.82 19.26
CA GLY A 46 -12.66 9.20 19.47
C GLY A 46 -11.14 9.36 19.53
N ALA A 47 -10.42 8.40 20.11
CA ALA A 47 -8.96 8.43 20.14
C ALA A 47 -8.35 8.34 18.74
N LYS A 48 -8.99 7.66 17.80
CA LYS A 48 -8.60 7.62 16.40
C LYS A 48 -8.85 8.97 15.71
N ARG A 49 -9.95 9.65 16.03
CA ARG A 49 -10.25 11.00 15.54
C ARG A 49 -9.25 12.05 16.05
N TRP A 50 -8.78 11.94 17.29
CA TRP A 50 -7.73 12.80 17.83
C TRP A 50 -6.41 12.75 17.02
N ARG A 51 -6.20 11.66 16.32
CA ARG A 51 -5.06 11.49 15.39
C ARG A 51 -5.33 12.01 13.98
N GLY A 52 -6.45 12.69 13.76
CA GLY A 52 -6.85 13.20 12.44
C GLY A 52 -7.44 12.14 11.50
N ILE A 53 -7.67 10.92 11.98
CA ILE A 53 -8.20 9.83 11.15
C ILE A 53 -9.74 9.90 11.17
N ARG A 54 -10.32 10.20 10.03
CA ARG A 54 -11.77 10.21 9.87
C ARG A 54 -12.33 8.79 9.67
N PRO A 55 -13.61 8.57 10.00
CA PRO A 55 -14.29 7.31 9.72
C PRO A 55 -14.23 6.96 8.23
N THR A 56 -14.02 5.69 7.93
CA THR A 56 -14.00 5.16 6.57
C THR A 56 -15.19 4.25 6.36
N VAL A 57 -15.94 4.49 5.29
CA VAL A 57 -17.07 3.66 4.87
C VAL A 57 -16.59 2.73 3.76
N ARG A 58 -16.94 1.45 3.85
CA ARG A 58 -16.64 0.47 2.81
C ARG A 58 -17.53 0.69 1.61
N GLY A 59 -17.03 0.50 0.39
CA GLY A 59 -17.82 0.61 -0.83
C GLY A 59 -19.04 -0.30 -0.89
N VAL A 60 -18.95 -1.50 -0.30
CA VAL A 60 -20.06 -2.46 -0.20
C VAL A 60 -21.24 -1.93 0.63
N ALA A 61 -20.98 -1.02 1.58
CA ALA A 61 -22.02 -0.41 2.41
C ALA A 61 -22.65 0.84 1.78
N MET A 62 -22.22 1.21 0.59
CA MET A 62 -22.74 2.37 -0.16
C MET A 62 -23.84 1.94 -1.13
N ASN A 63 -24.53 2.93 -1.69
CA ASN A 63 -25.48 2.72 -2.77
C ASN A 63 -24.76 2.51 -4.12
N PRO A 64 -25.43 1.91 -5.12
CA PRO A 64 -24.82 1.67 -6.44
C PRO A 64 -24.32 2.93 -7.13
N VAL A 65 -24.96 4.07 -6.87
CA VAL A 65 -24.54 5.37 -7.43
C VAL A 65 -23.22 5.88 -6.85
N ASP A 66 -22.89 5.47 -5.62
CA ASP A 66 -21.69 5.98 -4.89
C ASP A 66 -20.45 5.12 -5.09
N HIS A 67 -20.64 3.82 -5.36
CA HIS A 67 -19.53 2.89 -5.51
C HIS A 67 -19.89 1.69 -6.39
N PRO A 68 -18.96 1.17 -7.23
CA PRO A 68 -19.19 -0.04 -8.03
C PRO A 68 -19.52 -1.30 -7.24
N HIS A 69 -19.18 -1.35 -5.94
CA HIS A 69 -19.55 -2.42 -5.02
C HIS A 69 -20.84 -2.16 -4.26
N GLY A 70 -21.48 -1.04 -4.51
CA GLY A 70 -22.72 -0.66 -3.81
C GLY A 70 -23.92 -1.46 -4.23
N GLY A 71 -24.95 -1.44 -3.40
CA GLY A 71 -26.22 -2.12 -3.62
C GLY A 71 -26.35 -3.44 -2.86
N GLY A 72 -27.49 -4.12 -3.08
CA GLY A 72 -27.88 -5.36 -2.43
C GLY A 72 -28.69 -5.15 -1.16
N GLU A 73 -29.27 -6.24 -0.66
CA GLU A 73 -29.99 -6.30 0.61
C GLU A 73 -29.11 -6.85 1.72
N GLY A 74 -29.05 -6.17 2.85
CA GLY A 74 -28.33 -6.60 4.02
C GLY A 74 -26.83 -6.75 3.77
N ARG A 75 -26.27 -7.88 4.19
CA ARG A 75 -24.82 -8.15 4.09
C ARG A 75 -24.50 -8.85 2.77
N THR A 76 -24.24 -8.08 1.73
CA THR A 76 -23.87 -8.59 0.41
C THR A 76 -22.36 -8.62 0.17
N SER A 77 -21.91 -9.41 -0.81
CA SER A 77 -20.55 -9.37 -1.33
C SER A 77 -20.37 -8.25 -2.37
N GLY A 78 -19.15 -7.94 -2.75
CA GLY A 78 -18.86 -6.90 -3.76
C GLY A 78 -19.34 -7.21 -5.18
N GLY A 79 -19.72 -8.47 -5.47
CA GLY A 79 -20.28 -8.92 -6.75
C GLY A 79 -19.32 -8.90 -7.94
N ARG A 80 -18.09 -8.44 -7.77
CA ARG A 80 -17.06 -8.32 -8.80
C ARG A 80 -15.66 -8.26 -8.20
N ASP A 81 -14.63 -8.26 -9.00
CA ASP A 81 -13.27 -8.03 -8.56
C ASP A 81 -13.14 -6.67 -7.84
N PRO A 82 -12.30 -6.58 -6.79
CA PRO A 82 -12.15 -5.36 -6.02
C PRO A 82 -11.70 -4.19 -6.88
N VAL A 83 -12.45 -3.11 -6.86
CA VAL A 83 -12.16 -1.87 -7.59
C VAL A 83 -12.26 -0.66 -6.65
N THR A 84 -11.63 0.44 -7.10
CA THR A 84 -11.76 1.76 -6.45
C THR A 84 -13.13 2.39 -6.76
N PRO A 85 -13.53 3.48 -6.09
CA PRO A 85 -14.75 4.22 -6.43
C PRO A 85 -14.80 4.66 -7.90
N TRP A 86 -13.67 4.82 -8.54
CA TRP A 86 -13.56 5.19 -9.97
C TRP A 86 -13.45 3.99 -10.92
N GLY A 87 -13.62 2.78 -10.42
CA GLY A 87 -13.60 1.57 -11.24
C GLY A 87 -12.21 1.00 -11.53
N VAL A 88 -11.15 1.56 -10.98
CA VAL A 88 -9.78 1.05 -11.19
C VAL A 88 -9.55 -0.22 -10.35
N PRO A 89 -9.07 -1.34 -10.93
CA PRO A 89 -8.75 -2.54 -10.17
C PRO A 89 -7.76 -2.28 -9.05
N THR A 90 -8.07 -2.77 -7.84
CA THR A 90 -7.19 -2.59 -6.67
C THR A 90 -6.12 -3.67 -6.55
N LYS A 91 -6.31 -4.80 -7.21
CA LYS A 91 -5.34 -5.91 -7.22
C LYS A 91 -4.68 -6.05 -8.59
N GLY A 92 -3.36 -6.13 -8.61
CA GLY A 92 -2.57 -6.37 -9.81
C GLY A 92 -2.42 -5.19 -10.78
N TYR A 93 -3.15 -4.11 -10.60
CA TYR A 93 -3.01 -2.92 -11.44
C TYR A 93 -1.73 -2.14 -11.12
N ARG A 94 -1.02 -1.71 -12.13
CA ARG A 94 0.22 -0.93 -11.98
C ARG A 94 -0.11 0.54 -11.76
N THR A 95 0.06 1.01 -10.52
CA THR A 95 -0.23 2.40 -10.14
C THR A 95 0.98 3.32 -10.16
N ARG A 96 2.21 2.76 -10.16
CA ARG A 96 3.44 3.56 -10.16
C ARG A 96 3.62 4.31 -11.49
N ASN A 97 3.68 5.62 -11.42
CA ASN A 97 3.78 6.51 -12.58
C ASN A 97 5.02 7.44 -12.55
N ASN A 98 6.01 7.12 -11.72
CA ASN A 98 7.24 7.92 -11.62
C ASN A 98 8.19 7.62 -12.79
N LYS A 99 8.16 8.46 -13.80
CA LYS A 99 8.98 8.31 -15.02
C LYS A 99 10.49 8.45 -14.74
N ARG A 100 10.89 9.31 -13.80
CA ARG A 100 12.31 9.61 -13.52
C ARG A 100 13.10 8.40 -13.01
N THR A 101 12.48 7.54 -12.25
CA THR A 101 13.13 6.38 -11.61
C THR A 101 12.76 5.05 -12.25
N VAL A 102 12.07 5.04 -13.40
CA VAL A 102 11.72 3.80 -14.10
C VAL A 102 12.96 3.09 -14.62
N SER A 103 13.96 3.84 -15.10
CA SER A 103 15.24 3.31 -15.59
C SER A 103 16.09 2.62 -14.51
N MET A 104 15.86 2.97 -13.24
CA MET A 104 16.58 2.37 -12.10
C MET A 104 16.02 1.01 -11.68
N ILE A 105 14.87 0.59 -12.23
CA ILE A 105 14.24 -0.70 -11.93
C ILE A 105 14.75 -1.75 -12.91
N ILE A 106 15.58 -2.66 -12.42
CA ILE A 106 16.15 -3.76 -13.20
C ILE A 106 15.09 -4.80 -13.53
N ARG A 107 14.30 -5.20 -12.53
CA ARG A 107 13.26 -6.22 -12.68
C ARG A 107 12.02 -5.85 -11.89
N ARG A 108 10.87 -5.98 -12.51
CA ARG A 108 9.57 -5.85 -11.84
C ARG A 108 8.97 -7.22 -11.56
N ARG A 109 8.01 -7.23 -10.64
CA ARG A 109 7.16 -8.40 -10.41
C ARG A 109 6.55 -8.86 -11.74
N LYS A 110 6.69 -10.14 -12.04
CA LYS A 110 5.93 -10.77 -13.13
C LYS A 110 4.45 -10.85 -12.72
N LYS A 111 3.57 -10.63 -13.68
CA LYS A 111 2.13 -10.80 -13.51
C LYS A 111 1.80 -12.28 -13.45
#